data_1831dfb6ea31fca3bd54c3083ba95174
#
_entry.id   1831dfb6ea31fca3bd54c3083ba95174
#
_cell.length_a   1.000
_cell.length_b   1.000
_cell.length_c   1.000
_cell.angle_alpha   90.00
_cell.angle_beta   90.00
_cell.angle_gamma   90.00
#
_symmetry.space_group_name_H-M   'P 1'
#
loop_
_entity.id
_entity.type
_entity.pdbx_description
1 polymer ?
#
loop_
_entity_poly.entity_id
_entity_poly.type
_entity_poly.pdbx_seq_one_letter_code
_entity_poly.pdbx_strand_id
1 'polypeptide(L)'
;IFSLLLSMVACGSSNDDVVKVPDTEQPDPDTPQTGTDYDDLGWEHAEDVIKNMGLGWNLGNTLDACDYNQIHDGGDWMFWETCWGQSVTTPELMHMLKQAGYGTIRVPVTWGIHMDANGVVYSSWMNRVKQVVEYVLDAGMYCILNVHHDTGADEKAWLVASMKEYEAQKARYEGLWKQIAETFKEYDHHLLFESYNEMLDERRSWCFSTFNGEYDEEMAADAYAAINSYAQSFVNVVRSTGGNNVGRNLIVNTYGACNGTGTWNKHLIDPLVMMELPEDVVENHLLFEVHSYPNIDNLNAARSEVADMILNLKKHVVAKGAPVIIGEWGNSSENPSLENKIAFITDFVEQVKAADMGMCYWMGITNGIARQVPAFSEPECAKAMLQAFHGTDFQPELPTMDAVNFSYAVTYQQQWSEVHLCSENISLDEYKGVKVELDGAPENGSLSIKVYGETEGVEQYTSMTSDCLEVTFDSSKLGNKVRRVTLQCSLDTEYCITIKRAVLIRKDGTEEIQCPTSFWGCDVLLQK
;
A
#
# COMPACT_ATOMS: atom_id res chain seq x y z
N ILE A 1 -15.46 52.83 -29.82
CA ILE A 1 -15.85 53.47 -31.09
C ILE A 1 -16.25 52.35 -32.06
N PHE A 2 -17.52 52.48 -32.57
CA PHE A 2 -18.25 51.68 -33.58
C PHE A 2 -18.77 50.30 -33.12
N SER A 3 -19.99 50.07 -32.81
CA SER A 3 -21.37 50.49 -33.19
C SER A 3 -21.93 49.80 -34.46
N LEU A 4 -23.04 49.06 -34.21
CA LEU A 4 -24.23 48.76 -35.06
C LEU A 4 -24.07 47.97 -36.36
N LEU A 5 -24.90 46.96 -36.61
CA LEU A 5 -26.26 47.15 -37.14
C LEU A 5 -27.10 45.85 -37.10
N LEU A 6 -28.35 46.06 -36.70
CA LEU A 6 -29.53 45.20 -36.85
C LEU A 6 -29.88 44.96 -38.33
N SER A 7 -30.49 43.82 -38.63
CA SER A 7 -31.60 43.77 -39.60
C SER A 7 -32.59 42.66 -39.26
N MET A 8 -33.79 43.08 -38.90
CA MET A 8 -35.01 42.26 -38.86
C MET A 8 -35.53 42.04 -40.31
N VAL A 9 -36.02 40.82 -40.55
CA VAL A 9 -37.11 40.64 -41.53
C VAL A 9 -38.12 39.67 -40.91
N ALA A 10 -39.36 40.11 -40.83
CA ALA A 10 -40.52 39.35 -40.36
C ALA A 10 -41.32 38.81 -41.58
N CYS A 11 -42.09 37.80 -41.27
CA CYS A 11 -43.36 37.35 -41.83
C CYS A 11 -43.39 35.98 -42.49
N GLY A 12 -44.32 35.17 -41.94
CA GLY A 12 -44.90 34.02 -42.60
C GLY A 12 -45.55 33.04 -41.64
N SER A 13 -46.82 33.23 -41.37
CA SER A 13 -47.68 32.34 -40.58
C SER A 13 -47.99 31.04 -41.31
N SER A 14 -47.89 29.91 -40.63
CA SER A 14 -48.77 28.75 -40.86
C SER A 14 -48.89 27.92 -39.55
N ASN A 15 -50.11 27.65 -39.16
CA ASN A 15 -50.51 26.73 -38.12
C ASN A 15 -49.94 25.34 -38.40
N ASP A 16 -49.35 24.73 -37.37
CA ASP A 16 -49.39 23.29 -37.25
C ASP A 16 -49.25 22.89 -35.79
N ASP A 17 -49.97 21.85 -35.45
CA ASP A 17 -50.28 21.29 -34.14
C ASP A 17 -49.09 21.13 -33.18
N VAL A 18 -49.17 21.80 -32.03
CA VAL A 18 -48.27 21.53 -30.88
C VAL A 18 -48.72 20.25 -30.20
N VAL A 19 -48.03 19.17 -30.49
CA VAL A 19 -48.07 17.97 -29.65
C VAL A 19 -47.41 18.34 -28.31
N LYS A 20 -48.20 18.45 -27.25
CA LYS A 20 -47.70 18.55 -25.88
C LYS A 20 -46.89 17.30 -25.56
N VAL A 21 -45.57 17.43 -25.46
CA VAL A 21 -44.70 16.48 -24.79
C VAL A 21 -45.04 16.59 -23.30
N PRO A 22 -45.32 15.48 -22.57
CA PRO A 22 -45.51 15.51 -21.14
C PRO A 22 -44.25 16.07 -20.48
N ASP A 23 -44.40 16.96 -19.51
CA ASP A 23 -43.35 17.34 -18.58
C ASP A 23 -42.82 16.06 -17.94
N THR A 24 -41.62 15.61 -18.31
CA THR A 24 -40.86 14.65 -17.54
C THR A 24 -40.31 15.42 -16.35
N GLU A 25 -40.89 15.18 -15.18
CA GLU A 25 -40.31 15.57 -13.91
C GLU A 25 -38.83 15.11 -13.92
N GLN A 26 -37.90 16.03 -13.78
CA GLN A 26 -36.52 15.66 -13.48
C GLN A 26 -36.52 14.98 -12.12
N PRO A 27 -35.90 13.79 -11.99
CA PRO A 27 -35.80 13.13 -10.70
C PRO A 27 -35.01 14.01 -9.72
N ASP A 28 -35.50 14.05 -8.49
CA ASP A 28 -34.84 14.67 -7.34
C ASP A 28 -33.44 14.02 -7.19
N PRO A 29 -32.34 14.81 -7.19
CA PRO A 29 -30.98 14.27 -7.09
C PRO A 29 -30.70 13.52 -5.78
N ASP A 30 -31.57 13.62 -4.76
CA ASP A 30 -31.40 12.97 -3.48
C ASP A 30 -32.28 11.69 -3.29
N THR A 31 -32.97 11.24 -4.34
CA THR A 31 -33.75 10.00 -4.24
C THR A 31 -32.97 8.87 -4.91
N PRO A 32 -32.57 7.81 -4.17
CA PRO A 32 -32.02 6.61 -4.79
C PRO A 32 -33.01 6.07 -5.82
N GLN A 33 -32.58 5.85 -7.06
CA GLN A 33 -33.41 5.21 -8.08
C GLN A 33 -33.66 3.75 -7.65
N THR A 34 -34.73 3.53 -6.90
CA THR A 34 -35.19 2.18 -6.62
C THR A 34 -35.83 1.61 -7.88
N GLY A 35 -35.17 0.66 -8.52
CA GLY A 35 -35.79 -0.11 -9.60
C GLY A 35 -34.94 -0.48 -10.82
N THR A 36 -33.63 -0.30 -10.79
CA THR A 36 -32.73 -0.98 -11.72
C THR A 36 -32.30 -2.28 -11.09
N ASP A 37 -32.62 -3.39 -11.75
CA ASP A 37 -32.15 -4.73 -11.38
C ASP A 37 -30.63 -4.75 -11.69
N TYR A 38 -29.80 -4.46 -10.70
CA TYR A 38 -28.33 -4.41 -10.83
C TYR A 38 -27.71 -5.80 -10.88
N ASP A 39 -28.45 -6.86 -10.58
CA ASP A 39 -28.00 -8.26 -10.70
C ASP A 39 -27.68 -8.66 -12.15
N ASP A 40 -28.10 -7.88 -13.14
CA ASP A 40 -27.88 -8.15 -14.57
C ASP A 40 -26.62 -7.47 -15.16
N LEU A 41 -25.80 -6.78 -14.33
CA LEU A 41 -24.57 -6.12 -14.80
C LEU A 41 -23.44 -7.13 -15.12
N GLY A 42 -23.59 -8.41 -14.79
CA GLY A 42 -22.57 -9.43 -14.97
C GLY A 42 -21.32 -9.22 -14.10
N TRP A 43 -21.45 -8.45 -13.03
CA TRP A 43 -20.39 -8.21 -12.05
C TRP A 43 -20.29 -9.36 -11.06
N GLU A 44 -19.06 -9.69 -10.65
CA GLU A 44 -18.83 -10.70 -9.62
C GLU A 44 -19.40 -10.27 -8.27
N HIS A 45 -20.18 -11.15 -7.64
CA HIS A 45 -20.58 -10.97 -6.26
C HIS A 45 -19.37 -11.14 -5.31
N ALA A 46 -19.48 -10.59 -4.12
CA ALA A 46 -18.42 -10.61 -3.11
C ALA A 46 -17.92 -12.03 -2.78
N GLU A 47 -18.83 -13.04 -2.73
CA GLU A 47 -18.45 -14.44 -2.51
C GLU A 47 -17.63 -15.03 -3.66
N ASP A 48 -17.88 -14.61 -4.90
CA ASP A 48 -17.13 -15.08 -6.06
C ASP A 48 -15.77 -14.39 -6.15
N VAL A 49 -15.70 -13.11 -5.74
CA VAL A 49 -14.40 -12.42 -5.56
C VAL A 49 -13.50 -13.19 -4.61
N ILE A 50 -13.99 -13.65 -3.45
CA ILE A 50 -13.20 -14.44 -2.50
C ILE A 50 -12.62 -15.70 -3.15
N LYS A 51 -13.39 -16.37 -4.01
CA LYS A 51 -12.95 -17.58 -4.71
C LYS A 51 -11.90 -17.30 -5.80
N ASN A 52 -12.04 -16.15 -6.49
CA ASN A 52 -11.30 -15.83 -7.71
C ASN A 52 -10.09 -14.91 -7.46
N MET A 53 -10.09 -14.12 -6.38
CA MET A 53 -9.01 -13.18 -6.06
C MET A 53 -7.66 -13.84 -5.78
N GLY A 54 -7.66 -15.13 -5.45
CA GLY A 54 -6.44 -15.87 -5.17
C GLY A 54 -5.74 -15.43 -3.88
N LEU A 55 -4.45 -15.79 -3.74
CA LEU A 55 -3.63 -15.36 -2.63
C LEU A 55 -3.19 -13.90 -2.83
N GLY A 56 -3.38 -13.06 -1.81
CA GLY A 56 -3.03 -11.65 -1.85
C GLY A 56 -1.70 -11.31 -1.18
N TRP A 57 -1.13 -10.17 -1.58
CA TRP A 57 0.04 -9.54 -0.98
C TRP A 57 -0.18 -8.02 -0.85
N ASN A 58 0.38 -7.41 0.21
CA ASN A 58 0.30 -5.97 0.44
C ASN A 58 1.52 -5.22 -0.13
N LEU A 59 1.29 -4.19 -0.94
CA LEU A 59 2.31 -3.24 -1.35
C LEU A 59 2.53 -2.20 -0.22
N GLY A 60 2.83 -2.69 0.99
CA GLY A 60 2.95 -1.86 2.20
C GLY A 60 4.21 -1.01 2.26
N ASN A 61 4.19 0.03 3.10
CA ASN A 61 5.26 1.02 3.31
C ASN A 61 5.66 1.76 2.01
N THR A 62 4.73 1.97 1.12
CA THR A 62 4.94 2.54 -0.22
C THR A 62 4.05 3.77 -0.40
N LEU A 63 2.85 3.63 -0.98
CA LEU A 63 1.91 4.75 -1.10
C LEU A 63 1.17 5.06 0.22
N ASP A 64 1.28 4.20 1.20
CA ASP A 64 0.84 4.43 2.58
C ASP A 64 1.88 5.18 3.41
N ALA A 65 3.14 5.27 2.96
CA ALA A 65 4.21 5.93 3.68
C ALA A 65 3.86 7.41 3.94
N CYS A 66 3.96 7.82 5.20
CA CYS A 66 3.65 9.18 5.63
C CYS A 66 4.51 9.60 6.82
N ASP A 67 4.77 10.89 6.93
CA ASP A 67 5.29 11.52 8.14
C ASP A 67 4.65 12.89 8.29
N TYR A 68 3.62 12.97 9.12
CA TYR A 68 2.89 14.21 9.39
C TYR A 68 3.73 15.30 10.06
N ASN A 69 4.97 15.01 10.50
CA ASN A 69 5.90 15.99 11.05
C ASN A 69 6.80 16.61 9.99
N GLN A 70 6.91 16.00 8.82
CA GLN A 70 7.70 16.55 7.73
C GLN A 70 6.92 17.64 7.00
N ILE A 71 7.62 18.75 6.74
CA ILE A 71 7.13 19.82 5.85
C ILE A 71 7.70 19.52 4.47
N HIS A 72 7.01 18.70 3.69
CA HIS A 72 7.36 18.41 2.32
C HIS A 72 6.14 18.62 1.41
N ASP A 73 6.39 18.88 0.12
CA ASP A 73 5.30 19.08 -0.87
C ASP A 73 4.50 17.76 -1.03
N GLY A 74 3.21 17.81 -0.69
CA GLY A 74 2.31 16.67 -0.81
C GLY A 74 2.12 16.17 -2.26
N GLY A 75 2.50 16.99 -3.24
CA GLY A 75 2.52 16.61 -4.66
C GLY A 75 3.79 15.89 -5.13
N ASP A 76 4.84 15.85 -4.30
CA ASP A 76 6.08 15.12 -4.60
C ASP A 76 5.91 13.62 -4.29
N TRP A 77 5.24 12.92 -5.19
CA TRP A 77 4.93 11.52 -5.04
C TRP A 77 6.18 10.63 -4.85
N MET A 78 7.30 10.95 -5.50
CA MET A 78 8.52 10.13 -5.43
C MET A 78 9.13 10.14 -4.03
N PHE A 79 9.18 11.31 -3.39
CA PHE A 79 9.61 11.43 -2.01
C PHE A 79 8.73 10.58 -1.08
N TRP A 80 7.41 10.75 -1.17
CA TRP A 80 6.49 10.08 -0.26
C TRP A 80 6.46 8.56 -0.49
N GLU A 81 6.46 8.10 -1.73
CA GLU A 81 6.49 6.66 -2.04
C GLU A 81 7.74 5.96 -1.48
N THR A 82 8.85 6.68 -1.28
CA THR A 82 10.13 6.10 -0.88
C THR A 82 10.60 6.47 0.52
N CYS A 83 9.89 7.36 1.23
CA CYS A 83 10.36 7.90 2.51
C CYS A 83 10.46 6.86 3.65
N TRP A 84 9.78 5.73 3.54
CA TRP A 84 9.89 4.59 4.47
C TRP A 84 10.83 3.47 3.95
N GLY A 85 11.72 3.79 3.01
CA GLY A 85 12.79 2.89 2.56
C GLY A 85 12.37 1.88 1.49
N GLN A 86 11.17 1.99 0.93
CA GLN A 86 10.78 1.21 -0.24
C GLN A 86 11.28 1.88 -1.52
N SER A 87 11.50 1.09 -2.55
CA SER A 87 11.79 1.62 -3.88
C SER A 87 10.53 2.05 -4.60
N VAL A 88 10.67 2.88 -5.61
CA VAL A 88 9.59 3.22 -6.54
C VAL A 88 9.01 1.94 -7.14
N THR A 89 7.69 1.79 -7.09
CA THR A 89 6.97 0.62 -7.60
C THR A 89 7.03 0.56 -9.12
N THR A 90 7.30 -0.62 -9.66
CA THR A 90 7.39 -0.85 -11.10
C THR A 90 6.40 -1.93 -11.57
N PRO A 91 6.01 -1.94 -12.87
CA PRO A 91 5.15 -2.99 -13.42
C PRO A 91 5.80 -4.37 -13.35
N GLU A 92 7.14 -4.45 -13.40
CA GLU A 92 7.88 -5.71 -13.31
C GLU A 92 7.69 -6.40 -11.96
N LEU A 93 7.57 -5.65 -10.87
CA LEU A 93 7.25 -6.20 -9.56
C LEU A 93 5.89 -6.92 -9.59
N MET A 94 4.87 -6.31 -10.20
CA MET A 94 3.54 -6.90 -10.30
C MET A 94 3.54 -8.14 -11.20
N HIS A 95 4.26 -8.10 -12.32
CA HIS A 95 4.42 -9.28 -13.18
C HIS A 95 5.13 -10.43 -12.48
N MET A 96 6.19 -10.16 -11.71
CA MET A 96 6.88 -11.18 -10.92
C MET A 96 5.94 -11.84 -9.89
N LEU A 97 5.16 -11.05 -9.16
CA LEU A 97 4.21 -11.57 -8.17
C LEU A 97 3.13 -12.42 -8.84
N LYS A 98 2.59 -11.98 -9.98
CA LYS A 98 1.63 -12.77 -10.77
C LYS A 98 2.22 -14.09 -11.26
N GLN A 99 3.44 -14.07 -11.80
CA GLN A 99 4.14 -15.27 -12.27
C GLN A 99 4.44 -16.25 -11.13
N ALA A 100 4.73 -15.73 -9.94
CA ALA A 100 4.91 -16.55 -8.75
C ALA A 100 3.62 -17.25 -8.31
N GLY A 101 2.43 -16.70 -8.63
CA GLY A 101 1.15 -17.31 -8.32
C GLY A 101 0.22 -16.46 -7.41
N TYR A 102 0.57 -15.19 -7.16
CA TYR A 102 -0.32 -14.27 -6.45
C TYR A 102 -1.48 -13.82 -7.36
N GLY A 103 -2.65 -13.64 -6.77
CA GLY A 103 -3.87 -13.24 -7.48
C GLY A 103 -4.37 -11.84 -7.14
N THR A 104 -3.91 -11.25 -6.02
CA THR A 104 -4.37 -9.95 -5.52
C THR A 104 -3.22 -9.14 -4.95
N ILE A 105 -3.25 -7.83 -5.21
CA ILE A 105 -2.40 -6.85 -4.51
C ILE A 105 -3.31 -5.86 -3.78
N ARG A 106 -3.17 -5.78 -2.46
CA ARG A 106 -3.71 -4.67 -1.69
C ARG A 106 -2.72 -3.51 -1.78
N VAL A 107 -3.19 -2.36 -2.20
CA VAL A 107 -2.44 -1.13 -2.40
C VAL A 107 -2.88 -0.12 -1.34
N PRO A 108 -2.22 -0.12 -0.16
CA PRO A 108 -2.50 0.86 0.87
C PRO A 108 -2.05 2.26 0.43
N VAL A 109 -2.90 3.28 0.69
CA VAL A 109 -2.63 4.66 0.29
C VAL A 109 -3.02 5.62 1.41
N THR A 110 -2.10 6.51 1.78
CA THR A 110 -2.38 7.67 2.64
C THR A 110 -2.72 8.87 1.78
N TRP A 111 -3.76 9.62 2.14
CA TRP A 111 -4.31 10.70 1.31
C TRP A 111 -4.22 12.08 1.96
N GLY A 112 -4.31 12.17 3.29
CA GLY A 112 -4.48 13.44 4.00
C GLY A 112 -3.38 14.46 3.78
N ILE A 113 -2.12 14.01 3.68
CA ILE A 113 -0.94 14.84 3.37
C ILE A 113 -0.85 15.20 1.88
N HIS A 114 -1.63 14.54 1.03
CA HIS A 114 -1.68 14.73 -0.41
C HIS A 114 -2.91 15.52 -0.86
N MET A 115 -3.59 16.20 0.07
CA MET A 115 -4.73 17.09 -0.21
C MET A 115 -4.38 18.55 0.10
N ASP A 116 -4.93 19.46 -0.70
CA ASP A 116 -4.88 20.89 -0.40
C ASP A 116 -5.84 21.26 0.74
N ALA A 117 -5.86 22.55 1.10
CA ALA A 117 -6.72 23.08 2.16
C ALA A 117 -8.23 22.95 1.88
N ASN A 118 -8.63 22.68 0.64
CA ASN A 118 -10.01 22.47 0.24
C ASN A 118 -10.37 20.97 0.16
N GLY A 119 -9.45 20.07 0.51
CA GLY A 119 -9.61 18.62 0.41
C GLY A 119 -9.47 18.06 -1.00
N VAL A 120 -8.86 18.82 -1.93
CA VAL A 120 -8.59 18.36 -3.29
C VAL A 120 -7.25 17.63 -3.33
N VAL A 121 -7.26 16.37 -3.79
CA VAL A 121 -6.04 15.56 -3.92
C VAL A 121 -5.15 16.15 -5.01
N TYR A 122 -3.84 16.29 -4.75
CA TYR A 122 -2.87 16.71 -5.74
C TYR A 122 -2.89 15.75 -6.95
N SER A 123 -2.98 16.32 -8.15
CA SER A 123 -3.08 15.52 -9.38
C SER A 123 -1.87 14.62 -9.62
N SER A 124 -0.68 15.03 -9.20
CA SER A 124 0.54 14.21 -9.27
C SER A 124 0.42 12.94 -8.41
N TRP A 125 -0.14 13.05 -7.18
CA TRP A 125 -0.39 11.92 -6.32
C TRP A 125 -1.48 11.00 -6.88
N MET A 126 -2.64 11.54 -7.24
CA MET A 126 -3.71 10.75 -7.85
C MET A 126 -3.24 9.99 -9.10
N ASN A 127 -2.44 10.65 -9.96
CA ASN A 127 -1.88 10.01 -11.16
C ASN A 127 -0.89 8.90 -10.80
N ARG A 128 -0.10 9.05 -9.72
CA ARG A 128 0.81 8.00 -9.27
C ARG A 128 0.05 6.80 -8.71
N VAL A 129 -0.95 7.02 -7.87
CA VAL A 129 -1.84 5.95 -7.37
C VAL A 129 -2.50 5.22 -8.54
N LYS A 130 -3.06 5.97 -9.50
CA LYS A 130 -3.66 5.41 -10.71
C LYS A 130 -2.67 4.54 -11.48
N GLN A 131 -1.46 5.00 -11.69
CA GLN A 131 -0.41 4.24 -12.38
C GLN A 131 -0.08 2.92 -11.67
N VAL A 132 0.01 2.92 -10.33
CA VAL A 132 0.29 1.69 -9.56
C VAL A 132 -0.90 0.72 -9.62
N VAL A 133 -2.13 1.22 -9.52
CA VAL A 133 -3.33 0.40 -9.72
C VAL A 133 -3.34 -0.23 -11.12
N GLU A 134 -3.00 0.54 -12.16
CA GLU A 134 -2.89 0.03 -13.53
C GLU A 134 -1.83 -1.07 -13.65
N TYR A 135 -0.68 -0.96 -12.99
CA TYR A 135 0.34 -2.03 -12.98
C TYR A 135 -0.21 -3.36 -12.43
N VAL A 136 -1.04 -3.30 -11.38
CA VAL A 136 -1.66 -4.50 -10.79
C VAL A 136 -2.68 -5.11 -11.75
N LEU A 137 -3.57 -4.30 -12.29
CA LEU A 137 -4.63 -4.75 -13.20
C LEU A 137 -4.07 -5.26 -14.53
N ASP A 138 -3.06 -4.59 -15.11
CA ASP A 138 -2.38 -5.01 -16.34
C ASP A 138 -1.63 -6.35 -16.16
N ALA A 139 -1.18 -6.65 -14.94
CA ALA A 139 -0.64 -7.97 -14.61
C ALA A 139 -1.72 -9.06 -14.48
N GLY A 140 -3.00 -8.71 -14.58
CA GLY A 140 -4.14 -9.62 -14.47
C GLY A 140 -4.40 -10.08 -13.04
N MET A 141 -4.26 -9.19 -12.05
CA MET A 141 -4.55 -9.42 -10.64
C MET A 141 -5.68 -8.52 -10.16
N TYR A 142 -6.32 -8.92 -9.06
CA TYR A 142 -7.21 -8.04 -8.32
C TYR A 142 -6.40 -6.96 -7.60
N CYS A 143 -6.99 -5.79 -7.47
CA CYS A 143 -6.41 -4.66 -6.74
C CYS A 143 -7.40 -4.21 -5.65
N ILE A 144 -6.92 -4.07 -4.41
CA ILE A 144 -7.68 -3.46 -3.33
C ILE A 144 -7.04 -2.12 -3.02
N LEU A 145 -7.78 -1.03 -3.25
CA LEU A 145 -7.33 0.35 -3.00
C LEU A 145 -8.05 0.92 -1.78
N ASN A 146 -7.31 1.50 -0.83
CA ASN A 146 -7.86 1.99 0.42
C ASN A 146 -7.50 3.44 0.81
N VAL A 147 -7.98 3.84 1.99
CA VAL A 147 -7.56 5.00 2.78
C VAL A 147 -6.84 4.48 4.01
N HIS A 148 -5.50 4.66 4.09
CA HIS A 148 -4.65 3.90 5.02
C HIS A 148 -4.28 4.67 6.30
N HIS A 149 -3.12 5.35 6.36
CA HIS A 149 -2.68 6.06 7.58
C HIS A 149 -3.38 7.40 7.81
N ASP A 150 -4.40 7.72 7.06
CA ASP A 150 -5.41 8.72 7.44
C ASP A 150 -6.13 8.32 8.73
N THR A 151 -6.00 7.06 9.11
CA THR A 151 -6.46 6.41 10.35
C THR A 151 -5.27 5.90 11.17
N GLY A 152 -5.52 5.30 12.33
CA GLY A 152 -4.52 4.58 13.13
C GLY A 152 -4.02 5.34 14.35
N ALA A 153 -2.82 4.96 14.83
CA ALA A 153 -2.28 5.40 16.11
C ALA A 153 -1.62 6.78 16.08
N ASP A 154 -1.30 7.34 14.91
CA ASP A 154 -0.73 8.69 14.82
C ASP A 154 -1.75 9.74 15.26
N GLU A 155 -1.34 10.63 16.17
CA GLU A 155 -2.21 11.71 16.69
C GLU A 155 -2.72 12.68 15.61
N LYS A 156 -2.05 12.75 14.46
CA LYS A 156 -2.40 13.60 13.32
C LYS A 156 -3.23 12.90 12.26
N ALA A 157 -3.48 11.59 12.39
CA ALA A 157 -4.45 10.90 11.57
C ALA A 157 -5.82 11.58 11.74
N TRP A 158 -6.44 11.97 10.63
CA TRP A 158 -7.62 12.84 10.66
C TRP A 158 -8.94 12.09 10.71
N LEU A 159 -8.95 10.79 10.40
CA LEU A 159 -10.11 9.91 10.55
C LEU A 159 -10.05 9.22 11.91
N VAL A 160 -11.04 9.49 12.73
CA VAL A 160 -11.13 9.03 14.12
C VAL A 160 -12.50 8.42 14.36
N ALA A 161 -12.53 7.26 15.01
CA ALA A 161 -13.76 6.59 15.40
C ALA A 161 -14.41 7.31 16.60
N SER A 162 -15.10 8.40 16.32
CA SER A 162 -15.91 9.20 17.24
C SER A 162 -16.99 9.89 16.44
N MET A 163 -18.23 9.91 16.93
CA MET A 163 -19.35 10.59 16.24
C MET A 163 -19.11 12.08 16.08
N LYS A 164 -18.47 12.71 17.06
CA LYS A 164 -18.08 14.13 16.98
C LYS A 164 -17.12 14.37 15.80
N GLU A 165 -16.10 13.53 15.67
CA GLU A 165 -15.13 13.65 14.57
C GLU A 165 -15.74 13.22 13.23
N TYR A 166 -16.61 12.21 13.21
CA TYR A 166 -17.37 11.86 12.02
C TYR A 166 -18.17 13.05 11.47
N GLU A 167 -18.96 13.71 12.31
CA GLU A 167 -19.74 14.89 11.89
C GLU A 167 -18.84 16.03 11.38
N ALA A 168 -17.65 16.21 11.97
CA ALA A 168 -16.70 17.23 11.57
C ALA A 168 -15.99 16.90 10.24
N GLN A 169 -15.69 15.63 9.98
CA GLN A 169 -14.87 15.18 8.84
C GLN A 169 -15.69 14.54 7.71
N LYS A 170 -16.97 14.27 7.91
CA LYS A 170 -17.83 13.59 6.94
C LYS A 170 -17.71 14.16 5.53
N ALA A 171 -17.88 15.47 5.39
CA ALA A 171 -17.82 16.12 4.08
C ALA A 171 -16.45 15.97 3.39
N ARG A 172 -15.36 15.99 4.16
CA ARG A 172 -13.99 15.79 3.66
C ARG A 172 -13.79 14.34 3.25
N TYR A 173 -14.27 13.39 4.04
CA TYR A 173 -14.16 11.95 3.77
C TYR A 173 -14.98 11.56 2.53
N GLU A 174 -16.22 12.00 2.44
CA GLU A 174 -17.07 11.80 1.26
C GLU A 174 -16.46 12.47 0.01
N GLY A 175 -15.91 13.68 0.17
CA GLY A 175 -15.21 14.40 -0.89
C GLY A 175 -13.96 13.66 -1.40
N LEU A 176 -13.19 13.03 -0.52
CA LEU A 176 -12.06 12.19 -0.88
C LEU A 176 -12.52 10.94 -1.66
N TRP A 177 -13.49 10.18 -1.11
CA TRP A 177 -13.99 8.98 -1.78
C TRP A 177 -14.65 9.29 -3.12
N LYS A 178 -15.31 10.45 -3.23
CA LYS A 178 -15.84 10.89 -4.52
C LYS A 178 -14.72 11.10 -5.56
N GLN A 179 -13.63 11.74 -5.19
CA GLN A 179 -12.48 11.94 -6.10
C GLN A 179 -11.85 10.62 -6.51
N ILE A 180 -11.66 9.67 -5.57
CA ILE A 180 -11.16 8.33 -5.87
C ILE A 180 -12.14 7.61 -6.80
N ALA A 181 -13.41 7.53 -6.42
CA ALA A 181 -14.43 6.81 -7.18
C ALA A 181 -14.62 7.37 -8.61
N GLU A 182 -14.62 8.68 -8.78
CA GLU A 182 -14.69 9.30 -10.12
C GLU A 182 -13.45 9.01 -10.97
N THR A 183 -12.25 8.97 -10.35
CA THR A 183 -11.00 8.66 -11.07
C THR A 183 -11.00 7.24 -11.62
N PHE A 184 -11.56 6.29 -10.88
CA PHE A 184 -11.56 4.87 -11.23
C PHE A 184 -12.92 4.36 -11.74
N LYS A 185 -13.81 5.25 -12.11
CA LYS A 185 -15.20 4.94 -12.47
C LYS A 185 -15.36 3.91 -13.58
N GLU A 186 -14.46 3.92 -14.57
CA GLU A 186 -14.52 3.05 -15.75
C GLU A 186 -13.70 1.75 -15.60
N TYR A 187 -13.03 1.54 -14.43
CA TYR A 187 -12.26 0.33 -14.15
C TYR A 187 -13.19 -0.83 -13.82
N ASP A 188 -12.80 -2.04 -14.23
CA ASP A 188 -13.62 -3.23 -14.09
C ASP A 188 -13.68 -3.79 -12.64
N HIS A 189 -14.30 -4.94 -12.50
CA HIS A 189 -14.56 -5.60 -11.21
C HIS A 189 -13.30 -6.11 -10.49
N HIS A 190 -12.14 -6.17 -11.13
CA HIS A 190 -10.89 -6.54 -10.49
C HIS A 190 -10.37 -5.44 -9.55
N LEU A 191 -10.87 -4.20 -9.65
CA LEU A 191 -10.57 -3.14 -8.69
C LEU A 191 -11.65 -3.09 -7.61
N LEU A 192 -11.26 -3.35 -6.36
CA LEU A 192 -12.09 -3.20 -5.17
C LEU A 192 -11.68 -1.93 -4.42
N PHE A 193 -12.61 -1.32 -3.70
CA PHE A 193 -12.33 -0.23 -2.78
C PHE A 193 -12.52 -0.67 -1.33
N GLU A 194 -11.62 -0.21 -0.45
CA GLU A 194 -11.67 -0.47 0.99
C GLU A 194 -11.76 0.86 1.73
N SER A 195 -12.79 1.00 2.55
CA SER A 195 -13.28 2.25 3.14
C SER A 195 -12.25 3.04 3.94
N TYR A 196 -11.55 2.37 4.83
CA TYR A 196 -10.50 2.88 5.72
C TYR A 196 -9.72 1.69 6.29
N ASN A 197 -8.51 1.94 6.79
CA ASN A 197 -7.65 0.92 7.39
C ASN A 197 -8.04 0.65 8.87
N GLU A 198 -7.17 0.97 9.80
CA GLU A 198 -7.27 0.70 11.24
C GLU A 198 -7.75 1.93 12.00
N MET A 199 -9.03 2.29 11.88
CA MET A 199 -9.58 3.48 12.51
C MET A 199 -9.81 3.25 14.01
N LEU A 200 -9.20 4.11 14.84
CA LEU A 200 -9.22 4.06 16.29
C LEU A 200 -10.01 5.23 16.89
N ASP A 201 -10.36 5.11 18.18
CA ASP A 201 -11.04 6.15 18.97
C ASP A 201 -10.16 7.39 19.21
N GLU A 202 -10.69 8.41 19.88
CA GLU A 202 -9.96 9.64 20.22
C GLU A 202 -8.69 9.40 21.09
N ARG A 203 -8.63 8.29 21.83
CA ARG A 203 -7.47 7.89 22.64
C ARG A 203 -6.44 7.06 21.87
N ARG A 204 -6.72 6.75 20.61
CA ARG A 204 -5.89 5.85 19.78
C ARG A 204 -5.70 4.48 20.42
N SER A 205 -6.75 3.95 21.04
CA SER A 205 -6.67 2.69 21.76
C SER A 205 -7.09 1.51 20.89
N TRP A 206 -6.27 0.48 20.86
CA TRP A 206 -6.61 -0.79 20.22
C TRP A 206 -7.65 -1.54 21.06
N CYS A 207 -8.82 -1.78 20.49
CA CYS A 207 -9.92 -2.48 21.14
C CYS A 207 -10.28 -1.92 22.52
N PHE A 208 -10.19 -0.61 22.71
CA PHE A 208 -10.48 0.11 23.95
C PHE A 208 -9.70 -0.41 25.17
N SER A 209 -8.53 -0.96 24.94
CA SER A 209 -7.69 -1.50 25.98
C SER A 209 -6.49 -0.62 26.26
N THR A 210 -5.89 -0.91 27.30
CA THR A 210 -4.64 -0.70 28.03
C THR A 210 -3.63 0.31 27.52
N PHE A 211 -3.54 0.67 26.25
CA PHE A 211 -2.50 1.61 25.80
C PHE A 211 -2.77 3.03 26.29
N ASN A 212 -4.06 3.45 26.35
CA ASN A 212 -4.43 4.80 26.71
C ASN A 212 -5.58 4.87 27.72
N GLY A 213 -5.71 3.89 28.63
CA GLY A 213 -6.67 3.92 29.71
C GLY A 213 -7.54 2.68 29.84
N GLU A 214 -8.47 2.73 30.82
CA GLU A 214 -9.42 1.66 31.07
C GLU A 214 -10.54 1.68 30.02
N TYR A 215 -11.23 0.54 29.85
CA TYR A 215 -12.41 0.43 29.00
C TYR A 215 -13.49 1.41 29.45
N ASP A 216 -14.01 2.16 28.49
CA ASP A 216 -15.09 3.12 28.65
C ASP A 216 -16.23 2.73 27.70
N GLU A 217 -17.36 2.33 28.28
CA GLU A 217 -18.51 1.81 27.53
C GLU A 217 -19.16 2.89 26.63
N GLU A 218 -19.22 4.16 27.09
CA GLU A 218 -19.82 5.26 26.33
C GLU A 218 -18.93 5.60 25.12
N MET A 219 -17.61 5.68 25.33
CA MET A 219 -16.66 5.93 24.25
C MET A 219 -16.63 4.78 23.24
N ALA A 220 -16.70 3.53 23.71
CA ALA A 220 -16.74 2.37 22.82
C ALA A 220 -18.01 2.38 21.95
N ALA A 221 -19.16 2.64 22.54
CA ALA A 221 -20.43 2.75 21.81
C ALA A 221 -20.41 3.88 20.77
N ASP A 222 -19.86 5.06 21.13
CA ASP A 222 -19.69 6.20 20.21
C ASP A 222 -18.76 5.85 19.05
N ALA A 223 -17.63 5.17 19.33
CA ALA A 223 -16.68 4.76 18.30
C ALA A 223 -17.27 3.73 17.32
N TYR A 224 -18.02 2.73 17.81
CA TYR A 224 -18.70 1.77 16.93
C TYR A 224 -19.75 2.45 16.05
N ALA A 225 -20.53 3.40 16.60
CA ALA A 225 -21.48 4.19 15.82
C ALA A 225 -20.77 5.01 14.72
N ALA A 226 -19.60 5.58 15.03
CA ALA A 226 -18.81 6.31 14.05
C ALA A 226 -18.28 5.39 12.94
N ILE A 227 -17.72 4.23 13.28
CA ILE A 227 -17.27 3.22 12.31
C ILE A 227 -18.38 2.86 11.32
N ASN A 228 -19.57 2.53 11.84
CA ASN A 228 -20.72 2.19 10.99
C ASN A 228 -21.17 3.38 10.13
N SER A 229 -21.09 4.61 10.66
CA SER A 229 -21.43 5.84 9.92
C SER A 229 -20.43 6.13 8.79
N TYR A 230 -19.12 5.97 9.01
CA TYR A 230 -18.11 6.09 7.97
C TYR A 230 -18.28 5.02 6.89
N ALA A 231 -18.55 3.77 7.29
CA ALA A 231 -18.81 2.67 6.37
C ALA A 231 -20.03 2.96 5.47
N GLN A 232 -21.13 3.44 6.05
CA GLN A 232 -22.32 3.81 5.28
C GLN A 232 -22.07 5.00 4.34
N SER A 233 -21.36 6.06 4.80
CA SER A 233 -20.98 7.20 3.95
C SER A 233 -20.14 6.76 2.76
N PHE A 234 -19.19 5.86 2.98
CA PHE A 234 -18.36 5.30 1.92
C PHE A 234 -19.19 4.59 0.84
N VAL A 235 -20.05 3.66 1.23
CA VAL A 235 -20.92 2.94 0.29
C VAL A 235 -21.78 3.93 -0.49
N ASN A 236 -22.47 4.85 0.20
CA ASN A 236 -23.35 5.82 -0.43
C ASN A 236 -22.62 6.69 -1.46
N VAL A 237 -21.45 7.23 -1.10
CA VAL A 237 -20.73 8.14 -1.99
C VAL A 237 -20.16 7.42 -3.20
N VAL A 238 -19.60 6.22 -3.02
CA VAL A 238 -19.07 5.43 -4.15
C VAL A 238 -20.21 5.07 -5.13
N ARG A 239 -21.32 4.54 -4.63
CA ARG A 239 -22.49 4.20 -5.46
C ARG A 239 -23.05 5.41 -6.21
N SER A 240 -23.08 6.59 -5.57
CA SER A 240 -23.59 7.83 -6.18
C SER A 240 -22.80 8.31 -7.39
N THR A 241 -21.53 7.91 -7.54
CA THR A 241 -20.72 8.28 -8.71
C THR A 241 -21.15 7.55 -9.99
N GLY A 242 -21.89 6.45 -9.89
CA GLY A 242 -22.40 5.68 -11.04
C GLY A 242 -21.29 4.97 -11.84
N GLY A 243 -21.57 4.66 -13.11
CA GLY A 243 -20.65 3.87 -13.93
C GLY A 243 -20.38 2.49 -13.32
N ASN A 244 -19.14 2.01 -13.43
CA ASN A 244 -18.75 0.72 -12.89
C ASN A 244 -18.75 0.69 -11.35
N ASN A 245 -18.79 1.83 -10.69
CA ASN A 245 -18.86 1.89 -9.22
C ASN A 245 -20.20 1.43 -8.65
N VAL A 246 -21.25 1.34 -9.47
CA VAL A 246 -22.55 0.80 -9.06
C VAL A 246 -22.44 -0.68 -8.66
N GLY A 247 -21.72 -1.50 -9.43
CA GLY A 247 -21.52 -2.92 -9.15
C GLY A 247 -20.17 -3.29 -8.51
N ARG A 248 -19.33 -2.29 -8.21
CA ARG A 248 -18.00 -2.54 -7.62
C ARG A 248 -18.09 -3.16 -6.24
N ASN A 249 -17.29 -4.19 -5.97
CA ASN A 249 -17.19 -4.75 -4.62
C ASN A 249 -16.49 -3.77 -3.68
N LEU A 250 -17.12 -3.51 -2.54
CA LEU A 250 -16.68 -2.55 -1.52
C LEU A 250 -16.38 -3.28 -0.21
N ILE A 251 -15.30 -2.87 0.45
CA ILE A 251 -14.79 -3.49 1.67
C ILE A 251 -14.92 -2.50 2.82
N VAL A 252 -15.46 -2.95 3.96
CA VAL A 252 -15.58 -2.17 5.17
C VAL A 252 -14.90 -2.86 6.35
N ASN A 253 -14.15 -2.11 7.14
CA ASN A 253 -13.32 -2.64 8.20
C ASN A 253 -14.00 -2.53 9.55
N THR A 254 -13.74 -3.48 10.44
CA THR A 254 -14.12 -3.38 11.85
C THR A 254 -13.32 -2.28 12.55
N TYR A 255 -13.76 -1.87 13.75
CA TYR A 255 -12.97 -0.96 14.58
C TYR A 255 -11.53 -1.48 14.74
N GLY A 256 -10.53 -0.65 14.37
CA GLY A 256 -9.11 -1.00 14.39
C GLY A 256 -8.76 -2.25 13.57
N ALA A 257 -9.57 -2.61 12.58
CA ALA A 257 -9.48 -3.87 11.86
C ALA A 257 -9.38 -5.11 12.78
N CYS A 258 -9.94 -5.03 13.99
CA CYS A 258 -9.90 -6.09 15.00
C CYS A 258 -10.61 -7.35 14.51
N ASN A 259 -10.00 -8.52 14.79
CA ASN A 259 -10.45 -9.84 14.36
C ASN A 259 -11.16 -10.66 15.46
N GLY A 260 -11.35 -10.07 16.66
CA GLY A 260 -12.08 -10.69 17.77
C GLY A 260 -11.30 -11.74 18.56
N THR A 261 -9.97 -11.82 18.41
CA THR A 261 -9.13 -12.78 19.14
C THR A 261 -8.21 -12.11 20.16
N GLY A 262 -7.63 -12.94 21.01
CA GLY A 262 -6.73 -12.55 22.09
C GLY A 262 -7.30 -12.80 23.47
N THR A 263 -6.43 -12.88 24.47
CA THR A 263 -6.80 -13.18 25.87
C THR A 263 -6.57 -12.00 26.81
N TRP A 264 -5.99 -10.93 26.30
CA TRP A 264 -5.54 -9.78 27.08
C TRP A 264 -6.66 -8.78 27.39
N ASN A 265 -7.81 -8.84 26.67
CA ASN A 265 -8.95 -7.99 26.91
C ASN A 265 -10.26 -8.74 26.56
N LYS A 266 -11.26 -8.70 27.46
CA LYS A 266 -12.57 -9.32 27.22
C LYS A 266 -13.40 -8.61 26.13
N HIS A 267 -13.05 -7.39 25.77
CA HIS A 267 -13.75 -6.56 24.78
C HIS A 267 -13.22 -6.73 23.35
N LEU A 268 -12.27 -7.65 23.10
CA LEU A 268 -11.73 -7.90 21.76
C LEU A 268 -12.76 -8.40 20.76
N ILE A 269 -13.85 -9.00 21.24
CA ILE A 269 -14.95 -9.49 20.40
C ILE A 269 -15.94 -8.38 20.01
N ASP A 270 -16.01 -7.31 20.80
CA ASP A 270 -17.02 -6.27 20.64
C ASP A 270 -16.97 -5.59 19.25
N PRO A 271 -15.78 -5.30 18.65
CA PRO A 271 -15.69 -4.78 17.28
C PRO A 271 -16.43 -5.62 16.24
N LEU A 272 -16.37 -6.95 16.35
CA LEU A 272 -17.08 -7.85 15.43
C LEU A 272 -18.59 -7.85 15.68
N VAL A 273 -18.99 -7.80 16.95
CA VAL A 273 -20.43 -7.81 17.34
C VAL A 273 -21.10 -6.53 16.91
N MET A 274 -20.44 -5.38 17.12
CA MET A 274 -20.99 -4.04 16.92
C MET A 274 -20.85 -3.51 15.50
N MET A 275 -20.00 -4.12 14.65
CA MET A 275 -19.94 -3.79 13.23
C MET A 275 -21.26 -4.12 12.56
N GLU A 276 -21.79 -3.23 11.75
CA GLU A 276 -23.00 -3.43 10.95
C GLU A 276 -22.64 -3.59 9.47
N LEU A 277 -23.40 -4.38 8.73
CA LEU A 277 -23.32 -4.39 7.28
C LEU A 277 -24.01 -3.12 6.77
N PRO A 278 -23.33 -2.24 6.02
CA PRO A 278 -23.99 -1.06 5.47
C PRO A 278 -25.17 -1.43 4.56
N GLU A 279 -26.18 -0.56 4.53
CA GLU A 279 -27.22 -0.64 3.50
C GLU A 279 -26.60 -0.34 2.14
N ASP A 280 -26.88 -1.16 1.14
CA ASP A 280 -26.40 -0.98 -0.23
C ASP A 280 -27.57 -1.09 -1.21
N VAL A 281 -27.53 -0.29 -2.27
CA VAL A 281 -28.51 -0.36 -3.37
C VAL A 281 -28.28 -1.55 -4.29
N VAL A 282 -27.14 -2.23 -4.13
CA VAL A 282 -26.73 -3.42 -4.87
C VAL A 282 -26.48 -4.55 -3.89
N GLU A 283 -27.16 -5.69 -4.09
CA GLU A 283 -27.01 -6.83 -3.21
C GLU A 283 -25.70 -7.59 -3.49
N ASN A 284 -25.11 -8.20 -2.46
CA ASN A 284 -23.98 -9.12 -2.54
C ASN A 284 -22.65 -8.51 -3.06
N HIS A 285 -22.45 -7.18 -2.95
CA HIS A 285 -21.22 -6.50 -3.36
C HIS A 285 -20.49 -5.83 -2.19
N LEU A 286 -20.73 -6.27 -0.96
CA LEU A 286 -20.01 -5.81 0.23
C LEU A 286 -19.18 -6.95 0.82
N LEU A 287 -18.01 -6.59 1.36
CA LEU A 287 -17.11 -7.46 2.10
C LEU A 287 -16.73 -6.79 3.42
N PHE A 288 -16.41 -7.60 4.42
CA PHE A 288 -15.76 -7.14 5.64
C PHE A 288 -14.26 -7.39 5.58
N GLU A 289 -13.53 -6.58 6.34
CA GLU A 289 -12.08 -6.75 6.50
C GLU A 289 -11.67 -6.71 7.97
N VAL A 290 -10.63 -7.51 8.30
CA VAL A 290 -9.93 -7.54 9.58
C VAL A 290 -8.44 -7.80 9.36
N HIS A 291 -7.62 -7.53 10.39
CA HIS A 291 -6.19 -7.84 10.40
C HIS A 291 -5.83 -8.91 11.43
N SER A 292 -4.71 -9.64 11.21
CA SER A 292 -4.30 -10.74 12.07
C SER A 292 -2.79 -10.86 12.18
N TYR A 293 -2.24 -10.64 13.39
CA TYR A 293 -0.82 -10.71 13.68
C TYR A 293 -0.54 -11.55 14.94
N PRO A 294 -0.76 -12.88 14.93
CA PRO A 294 -0.47 -13.74 16.07
C PRO A 294 1.02 -13.72 16.44
N ASN A 295 1.31 -13.97 17.73
CA ASN A 295 2.68 -14.23 18.17
C ASN A 295 3.02 -15.69 17.89
N ILE A 296 4.08 -15.95 17.10
CA ILE A 296 4.48 -17.28 16.65
C ILE A 296 5.65 -17.89 17.44
N ASP A 297 6.04 -17.29 18.55
CA ASP A 297 6.99 -17.92 19.49
C ASP A 297 6.41 -19.22 20.06
N ASN A 298 5.08 -19.32 20.11
CA ASN A 298 4.33 -20.52 20.41
C ASN A 298 3.37 -20.87 19.27
N LEU A 299 3.80 -21.72 18.35
CA LEU A 299 3.01 -22.11 17.18
C LEU A 299 1.64 -22.74 17.52
N ASN A 300 1.53 -23.49 18.62
CA ASN A 300 0.25 -24.07 19.00
C ASN A 300 -0.74 -23.00 19.47
N ALA A 301 -0.28 -21.98 20.17
CA ALA A 301 -1.10 -20.85 20.57
C ALA A 301 -1.54 -20.04 19.34
N ALA A 302 -0.61 -19.73 18.42
CA ALA A 302 -0.90 -19.03 17.18
C ALA A 302 -1.93 -19.78 16.33
N ARG A 303 -1.78 -21.10 16.17
CA ARG A 303 -2.75 -21.96 15.45
C ARG A 303 -4.15 -21.90 16.07
N SER A 304 -4.23 -21.95 17.40
CA SER A 304 -5.52 -21.84 18.10
C SER A 304 -6.13 -20.46 17.95
N GLU A 305 -5.33 -19.41 17.97
CA GLU A 305 -5.79 -18.04 17.78
C GLU A 305 -6.39 -17.84 16.36
N VAL A 306 -5.76 -18.39 15.32
CA VAL A 306 -6.31 -18.35 13.94
C VAL A 306 -7.64 -19.13 13.86
N ALA A 307 -7.73 -20.29 14.49
CA ALA A 307 -8.98 -21.05 14.54
C ALA A 307 -10.11 -20.29 15.27
N ASP A 308 -9.80 -19.66 16.40
CA ASP A 308 -10.75 -18.83 17.15
C ASP A 308 -11.18 -17.59 16.35
N MET A 309 -10.25 -16.94 15.63
CA MET A 309 -10.56 -15.86 14.69
C MET A 309 -11.60 -16.30 13.68
N ILE A 310 -11.36 -17.40 12.97
CA ILE A 310 -12.27 -17.92 11.95
C ILE A 310 -13.66 -18.21 12.55
N LEU A 311 -13.73 -18.84 13.73
CA LEU A 311 -15.01 -19.10 14.40
C LEU A 311 -15.75 -17.80 14.75
N ASN A 312 -15.04 -16.82 15.30
CA ASN A 312 -15.60 -15.52 15.66
C ASN A 312 -16.09 -14.76 14.42
N LEU A 313 -15.29 -14.73 13.34
CA LEU A 313 -15.66 -14.07 12.09
C LEU A 313 -16.91 -14.73 11.47
N LYS A 314 -16.97 -16.06 11.39
CA LYS A 314 -18.15 -16.76 10.89
C LYS A 314 -19.41 -16.44 11.70
N LYS A 315 -19.27 -16.41 13.04
CA LYS A 315 -20.39 -16.19 13.95
C LYS A 315 -20.90 -14.75 13.96
N HIS A 316 -20.00 -13.78 13.94
CA HIS A 316 -20.34 -12.40 14.24
C HIS A 316 -20.26 -11.45 13.05
N VAL A 317 -19.60 -11.84 11.96
CA VAL A 317 -19.37 -11.00 10.77
C VAL A 317 -20.02 -11.63 9.54
N VAL A 318 -19.58 -12.82 9.11
CA VAL A 318 -20.17 -13.51 7.93
C VAL A 318 -21.67 -13.73 8.10
N ALA A 319 -22.13 -14.04 9.31
CA ALA A 319 -23.56 -14.21 9.60
C ALA A 319 -24.41 -12.94 9.36
N LYS A 320 -23.80 -11.76 9.13
CA LYS A 320 -24.48 -10.51 8.76
C LYS A 320 -24.77 -10.41 7.26
N GLY A 321 -24.22 -11.33 6.44
CA GLY A 321 -24.57 -11.43 5.03
C GLY A 321 -23.47 -11.01 4.04
N ALA A 322 -22.21 -10.87 4.50
CA ALA A 322 -21.09 -10.57 3.62
C ALA A 322 -19.85 -11.41 3.97
N PRO A 323 -19.01 -11.82 2.99
CA PRO A 323 -17.78 -12.54 3.22
C PRO A 323 -16.70 -11.64 3.83
N VAL A 324 -15.57 -12.25 4.26
CA VAL A 324 -14.47 -11.58 4.95
C VAL A 324 -13.17 -11.75 4.20
N ILE A 325 -12.38 -10.68 4.17
CA ILE A 325 -10.96 -10.68 3.79
C ILE A 325 -10.12 -10.41 5.05
N ILE A 326 -9.05 -11.19 5.25
CA ILE A 326 -7.99 -10.84 6.17
C ILE A 326 -7.03 -9.93 5.38
N GLY A 327 -7.28 -8.61 5.40
CA GLY A 327 -6.59 -7.64 4.54
C GLY A 327 -5.13 -7.46 4.87
N GLU A 328 -4.77 -7.70 6.14
CA GLU A 328 -3.39 -7.81 6.56
C GLU A 328 -3.22 -9.02 7.47
N TRP A 329 -2.19 -9.80 7.19
CA TRP A 329 -1.77 -10.85 8.10
C TRP A 329 -0.26 -11.06 8.05
N GLY A 330 0.28 -11.46 9.18
CA GLY A 330 1.68 -11.71 9.40
C GLY A 330 1.88 -12.26 10.81
N ASN A 331 2.97 -11.88 11.47
CA ASN A 331 3.22 -12.24 12.87
C ASN A 331 3.78 -11.06 13.66
N SER A 332 3.56 -11.07 14.98
CA SER A 332 4.03 -10.05 15.91
C SER A 332 5.28 -10.47 16.71
N SER A 333 5.90 -11.62 16.41
CA SER A 333 7.15 -12.05 17.04
C SER A 333 8.33 -11.19 16.56
N GLU A 334 9.21 -10.78 17.48
CA GLU A 334 10.33 -9.89 17.13
C GLU A 334 11.39 -10.56 16.24
N ASN A 335 11.76 -11.82 16.51
CA ASN A 335 12.80 -12.54 15.77
C ASN A 335 12.42 -14.02 15.58
N PRO A 336 11.35 -14.33 14.86
CA PRO A 336 10.93 -15.71 14.66
C PRO A 336 11.92 -16.46 13.78
N SER A 337 12.17 -17.74 14.10
CA SER A 337 12.96 -18.60 13.23
C SER A 337 12.26 -18.80 11.87
N LEU A 338 13.05 -19.05 10.83
CA LEU A 338 12.50 -19.38 9.50
C LEU A 338 11.55 -20.58 9.55
N GLU A 339 11.89 -21.59 10.37
CA GLU A 339 11.04 -22.77 10.59
C GLU A 339 9.69 -22.39 11.16
N ASN A 340 9.64 -21.51 12.18
CA ASN A 340 8.39 -21.02 12.76
C ASN A 340 7.59 -20.19 11.76
N LYS A 341 8.25 -19.32 11.00
CA LYS A 341 7.59 -18.56 9.92
C LYS A 341 6.90 -19.49 8.91
N ILE A 342 7.64 -20.47 8.38
CA ILE A 342 7.12 -21.43 7.38
C ILE A 342 5.94 -22.22 7.96
N ALA A 343 6.08 -22.75 9.18
CA ALA A 343 5.02 -23.53 9.83
C ALA A 343 3.76 -22.69 10.05
N PHE A 344 3.90 -21.47 10.54
CA PHE A 344 2.78 -20.55 10.74
C PHE A 344 2.12 -20.15 9.43
N ILE A 345 2.89 -19.76 8.41
CA ILE A 345 2.39 -19.37 7.08
C ILE A 345 1.55 -20.51 6.48
N THR A 346 2.06 -21.74 6.54
CA THR A 346 1.34 -22.91 6.01
C THR A 346 0.01 -23.10 6.73
N ASP A 347 0.03 -23.13 8.07
CA ASP A 347 -1.17 -23.30 8.90
C ASP A 347 -2.20 -22.19 8.67
N PHE A 348 -1.75 -20.93 8.61
CA PHE A 348 -2.63 -19.78 8.42
C PHE A 348 -3.36 -19.85 7.08
N VAL A 349 -2.60 -20.04 6.00
CA VAL A 349 -3.16 -20.08 4.64
C VAL A 349 -4.14 -21.26 4.49
N GLU A 350 -3.80 -22.45 4.98
CA GLU A 350 -4.68 -23.62 4.92
C GLU A 350 -5.99 -23.40 5.68
N GLN A 351 -5.93 -22.84 6.90
CA GLN A 351 -7.11 -22.60 7.73
C GLN A 351 -8.04 -21.53 7.12
N VAL A 352 -7.47 -20.39 6.70
CA VAL A 352 -8.24 -19.26 6.16
C VAL A 352 -8.86 -19.64 4.81
N LYS A 353 -8.11 -20.32 3.93
CA LYS A 353 -8.63 -20.85 2.67
C LYS A 353 -9.77 -21.86 2.88
N ALA A 354 -9.60 -22.79 3.82
CA ALA A 354 -10.65 -23.77 4.15
C ALA A 354 -11.90 -23.14 4.78
N ALA A 355 -11.80 -21.90 5.23
CA ALA A 355 -12.90 -21.13 5.77
C ALA A 355 -13.65 -20.30 4.73
N ASP A 356 -13.24 -20.33 3.45
CA ASP A 356 -13.73 -19.49 2.35
C ASP A 356 -13.56 -17.99 2.65
N MET A 357 -12.38 -17.58 3.15
CA MET A 357 -12.01 -16.20 3.43
C MET A 357 -10.85 -15.76 2.54
N GLY A 358 -10.86 -14.50 2.09
CA GLY A 358 -9.75 -13.89 1.38
C GLY A 358 -8.60 -13.54 2.33
N MET A 359 -7.39 -13.33 1.79
CA MET A 359 -6.23 -12.98 2.60
C MET A 359 -5.15 -12.26 1.80
N CYS A 360 -4.52 -11.23 2.41
CA CYS A 360 -3.38 -10.51 1.83
C CYS A 360 -2.23 -10.47 2.85
N TYR A 361 -1.10 -11.11 2.51
CA TYR A 361 0.09 -11.12 3.37
C TYR A 361 0.69 -9.72 3.46
N TRP A 362 1.03 -9.27 4.69
CA TRP A 362 1.69 -7.99 4.87
C TRP A 362 3.18 -8.11 4.57
N MET A 363 3.64 -7.43 3.53
CA MET A 363 4.98 -7.36 2.93
C MET A 363 5.98 -8.47 3.37
N GLY A 364 7.25 -8.24 3.47
CA GLY A 364 8.24 -9.20 4.01
C GLY A 364 8.88 -10.13 2.98
N ILE A 365 8.13 -10.65 2.02
CA ILE A 365 8.65 -11.54 0.96
C ILE A 365 9.36 -10.78 -0.17
N THR A 366 9.07 -9.48 -0.31
CA THR A 366 9.75 -8.54 -1.20
C THR A 366 9.96 -7.22 -0.46
N ASN A 367 11.11 -7.02 0.15
CA ASN A 367 11.46 -5.77 0.83
C ASN A 367 11.97 -4.69 -0.14
N GLY A 368 12.31 -3.49 0.36
CA GLY A 368 12.65 -2.32 -0.44
C GLY A 368 13.64 -2.56 -1.57
N ILE A 369 14.80 -3.14 -1.29
CA ILE A 369 15.83 -3.44 -2.30
C ILE A 369 15.35 -4.49 -3.29
N ALA A 370 14.73 -5.56 -2.80
CA ALA A 370 14.21 -6.64 -3.65
C ALA A 370 13.02 -6.19 -4.53
N ARG A 371 12.31 -5.11 -4.17
CA ARG A 371 11.27 -4.53 -5.03
C ARG A 371 11.83 -3.73 -6.21
N GLN A 372 12.94 -3.04 -6.02
CA GLN A 372 13.59 -2.28 -7.09
C GLN A 372 14.12 -3.22 -8.18
N VAL A 373 14.70 -4.34 -7.77
CA VAL A 373 15.08 -5.45 -8.65
C VAL A 373 14.13 -6.60 -8.35
N PRO A 374 13.03 -6.77 -9.12
CA PRO A 374 11.97 -7.68 -8.74
C PRO A 374 12.49 -9.07 -8.37
N ALA A 375 12.53 -9.33 -7.07
CA ALA A 375 13.06 -10.55 -6.48
C ALA A 375 12.42 -10.81 -5.11
N PHE A 376 12.45 -12.06 -4.68
CA PHE A 376 12.00 -12.47 -3.35
C PHE A 376 13.17 -12.40 -2.37
N SER A 377 12.98 -11.68 -1.26
CA SER A 377 13.93 -11.61 -0.15
C SER A 377 13.77 -12.79 0.81
N GLU A 378 12.57 -13.39 0.89
CA GLU A 378 12.24 -14.56 1.69
C GLU A 378 11.55 -15.63 0.82
N PRO A 379 12.26 -16.25 -0.16
CA PRO A 379 11.67 -17.17 -1.12
C PRO A 379 11.10 -18.44 -0.47
N GLU A 380 11.64 -18.90 0.66
CA GLU A 380 11.13 -20.03 1.40
C GLU A 380 9.75 -19.76 2.01
N CYS A 381 9.55 -18.56 2.54
CA CYS A 381 8.25 -18.11 3.05
C CYS A 381 7.23 -17.97 1.91
N ALA A 382 7.62 -17.35 0.80
CA ALA A 382 6.78 -17.23 -0.39
C ALA A 382 6.38 -18.61 -0.95
N LYS A 383 7.33 -19.56 -1.02
CA LYS A 383 7.07 -20.93 -1.47
C LYS A 383 6.07 -21.63 -0.56
N ALA A 384 6.27 -21.58 0.75
CA ALA A 384 5.37 -22.20 1.71
C ALA A 384 3.94 -21.66 1.58
N MET A 385 3.80 -20.34 1.46
CA MET A 385 2.54 -19.63 1.28
C MET A 385 1.81 -20.07 0.01
N LEU A 386 2.50 -20.05 -1.12
CA LEU A 386 1.94 -20.42 -2.42
C LEU A 386 1.58 -21.91 -2.50
N GLN A 387 2.41 -22.79 -1.92
CA GLN A 387 2.10 -24.22 -1.87
C GLN A 387 0.94 -24.55 -0.93
N ALA A 388 0.80 -23.88 0.20
CA ALA A 388 -0.36 -24.01 1.07
C ALA A 388 -1.65 -23.57 0.36
N PHE A 389 -1.57 -22.53 -0.47
CA PHE A 389 -2.71 -22.02 -1.22
C PHE A 389 -3.04 -22.88 -2.45
N HIS A 390 -2.07 -23.15 -3.33
CA HIS A 390 -2.31 -23.83 -4.62
C HIS A 390 -2.20 -25.35 -4.55
N GLY A 391 -1.63 -25.89 -3.48
CA GLY A 391 -1.32 -27.31 -3.29
C GLY A 391 0.17 -27.59 -3.32
N THR A 392 0.60 -28.65 -2.67
CA THR A 392 2.03 -29.00 -2.47
C THR A 392 2.81 -29.27 -3.76
N ASP A 393 2.12 -29.65 -4.85
CA ASP A 393 2.71 -29.89 -6.16
C ASP A 393 2.97 -28.61 -6.96
N PHE A 394 2.44 -27.48 -6.50
CA PHE A 394 2.67 -26.19 -7.15
C PHE A 394 4.14 -25.77 -7.05
N GLN A 395 4.73 -25.38 -8.17
CA GLN A 395 6.13 -24.96 -8.26
C GLN A 395 6.19 -23.47 -8.64
N PRO A 396 6.24 -22.55 -7.66
CA PRO A 396 6.29 -21.13 -7.93
C PRO A 396 7.64 -20.71 -8.52
N GLU A 397 7.62 -19.73 -9.41
CA GLU A 397 8.84 -19.05 -9.88
C GLU A 397 9.20 -17.94 -8.88
N LEU A 398 10.31 -18.13 -8.16
CA LEU A 398 10.75 -17.24 -7.09
C LEU A 398 12.18 -16.74 -7.36
N PRO A 399 12.37 -15.75 -8.26
CA PRO A 399 13.69 -15.17 -8.49
C PRO A 399 14.21 -14.52 -7.21
N THR A 400 15.50 -14.76 -6.91
CA THR A 400 16.21 -14.12 -5.80
C THR A 400 17.17 -13.06 -6.32
N MET A 401 17.62 -12.14 -5.46
CA MET A 401 18.58 -11.10 -5.82
C MET A 401 19.84 -11.66 -6.50
N ASP A 402 20.35 -12.78 -6.01
CA ASP A 402 21.55 -13.41 -6.56
C ASP A 402 21.35 -14.00 -7.97
N ALA A 403 20.12 -14.33 -8.33
CA ALA A 403 19.75 -14.90 -9.62
C ALA A 403 19.41 -13.84 -10.68
N VAL A 404 19.16 -12.62 -10.28
CA VAL A 404 18.78 -11.52 -11.19
C VAL A 404 20.03 -10.86 -11.76
N ASN A 405 20.18 -10.90 -13.09
CA ASN A 405 21.24 -10.16 -13.79
C ASN A 405 20.74 -8.74 -14.08
N PHE A 406 21.30 -7.76 -13.40
CA PHE A 406 20.93 -6.35 -13.53
C PHE A 406 22.15 -5.44 -13.39
N SER A 407 22.02 -4.22 -13.91
CA SER A 407 22.99 -3.14 -13.75
C SER A 407 22.28 -1.80 -13.66
N TYR A 408 23.01 -0.75 -13.33
CA TYR A 408 22.46 0.60 -13.22
C TYR A 408 23.21 1.55 -14.13
N ALA A 409 22.51 2.12 -15.12
CA ALA A 409 23.03 3.26 -15.88
C ALA A 409 22.93 4.52 -14.99
N VAL A 410 24.03 5.18 -14.80
CA VAL A 410 24.12 6.41 -14.00
C VAL A 410 24.56 7.55 -14.90
N THR A 411 23.80 8.65 -14.86
CA THR A 411 24.15 9.91 -15.53
C THR A 411 24.36 10.97 -14.46
N TYR A 412 25.61 11.39 -14.26
CA TYR A 412 25.95 12.56 -13.43
C TYR A 412 25.79 13.84 -14.25
N GLN A 413 25.05 14.81 -13.71
CA GLN A 413 24.68 16.03 -14.42
C GLN A 413 25.61 17.21 -14.12
N GLN A 414 26.34 17.16 -13.00
CA GLN A 414 27.19 18.26 -12.54
C GLN A 414 28.28 17.77 -11.59
N GLN A 415 29.26 18.65 -11.34
CA GLN A 415 30.35 18.37 -10.40
C GLN A 415 29.81 18.08 -8.99
N TRP A 416 30.41 17.09 -8.36
CA TRP A 416 30.10 16.59 -6.99
C TRP A 416 28.78 15.86 -6.88
N SER A 417 28.10 15.58 -7.98
CA SER A 417 26.91 14.72 -7.98
C SER A 417 27.19 13.37 -7.32
N GLU A 418 26.18 12.82 -6.63
CA GLU A 418 26.31 11.60 -5.83
C GLU A 418 25.18 10.61 -6.11
N VAL A 419 25.55 9.36 -6.30
CA VAL A 419 24.63 8.19 -6.29
C VAL A 419 24.65 7.59 -4.90
N HIS A 420 23.48 7.31 -4.35
CA HIS A 420 23.34 6.57 -3.11
C HIS A 420 23.57 5.08 -3.40
N LEU A 421 24.59 4.46 -2.80
CA LEU A 421 24.98 3.07 -3.07
C LEU A 421 24.30 2.05 -2.16
N CYS A 422 24.01 2.42 -0.92
CA CYS A 422 23.56 1.49 0.11
C CYS A 422 22.50 2.12 1.00
N SER A 423 21.77 1.28 1.74
CA SER A 423 20.85 1.69 2.79
C SER A 423 21.50 2.62 3.80
N GLU A 424 20.75 3.48 4.44
CA GLU A 424 21.22 4.38 5.50
C GLU A 424 21.39 3.65 6.85
N ASN A 425 22.18 4.25 7.74
CA ASN A 425 22.39 3.79 9.12
C ASN A 425 23.01 2.38 9.25
N ILE A 426 24.04 2.08 8.45
CA ILE A 426 24.73 0.80 8.42
C ILE A 426 25.52 0.60 9.72
N SER A 427 25.23 -0.49 10.45
CA SER A 427 25.93 -0.85 11.70
C SER A 427 27.35 -1.36 11.41
N LEU A 428 28.37 -0.73 12.03
CA LEU A 428 29.75 -1.22 11.95
C LEU A 428 30.03 -2.45 12.85
N ASP A 429 29.04 -2.89 13.63
CA ASP A 429 29.13 -4.18 14.32
C ASP A 429 28.81 -5.36 13.38
N GLU A 430 28.03 -5.11 12.33
CA GLU A 430 27.61 -6.12 11.36
C GLU A 430 28.41 -6.08 10.06
N TYR A 431 28.70 -4.89 9.54
CA TYR A 431 29.33 -4.69 8.24
C TYR A 431 30.78 -4.19 8.39
N LYS A 432 31.65 -4.64 7.49
CA LYS A 432 33.05 -4.23 7.44
C LYS A 432 33.40 -3.34 6.26
N GLY A 433 32.55 -3.24 5.23
CA GLY A 433 32.89 -2.48 4.03
C GLY A 433 31.81 -2.51 2.95
N VAL A 434 32.16 -1.89 1.83
CA VAL A 434 31.37 -1.82 0.61
C VAL A 434 32.25 -2.17 -0.60
N LYS A 435 31.67 -2.85 -1.61
CA LYS A 435 32.34 -3.10 -2.89
C LYS A 435 31.46 -2.60 -4.02
N VAL A 436 32.06 -1.96 -5.03
CA VAL A 436 31.39 -1.46 -6.23
C VAL A 436 32.12 -1.99 -7.46
N GLU A 437 31.35 -2.50 -8.40
CA GLU A 437 31.83 -2.98 -9.70
C GLU A 437 31.16 -2.18 -10.83
N LEU A 438 31.94 -1.63 -11.74
CA LEU A 438 31.50 -0.83 -12.88
C LEU A 438 31.66 -1.61 -14.19
N ASP A 439 30.98 -1.16 -15.26
CA ASP A 439 31.22 -1.61 -16.63
C ASP A 439 32.35 -0.79 -17.26
N GLY A 440 33.58 -1.17 -16.94
CA GLY A 440 34.81 -0.49 -17.33
C GLY A 440 35.36 0.46 -16.26
N ALA A 441 36.65 0.72 -16.36
CA ALA A 441 37.34 1.60 -15.43
C ALA A 441 36.89 3.06 -15.62
N PRO A 442 36.63 3.82 -14.53
CA PRO A 442 36.28 5.21 -14.64
C PRO A 442 37.48 6.05 -15.10
N GLU A 443 37.21 7.24 -15.62
CA GLU A 443 38.28 8.22 -15.88
C GLU A 443 39.08 8.48 -14.59
N ASN A 444 40.38 8.61 -14.69
CA ASN A 444 41.24 8.74 -13.52
C ASN A 444 40.83 9.97 -12.67
N GLY A 445 40.46 9.73 -11.42
CA GLY A 445 40.02 10.73 -10.47
C GLY A 445 38.58 11.22 -10.65
N SER A 446 37.82 10.66 -11.59
CA SER A 446 36.43 11.07 -11.84
C SER A 446 35.46 10.60 -10.76
N LEU A 447 35.67 9.44 -10.16
CA LEU A 447 34.79 8.83 -9.17
C LEU A 447 35.50 8.53 -7.85
N SER A 448 34.76 8.69 -6.76
CA SER A 448 35.19 8.31 -5.41
C SER A 448 34.05 7.69 -4.63
N ILE A 449 34.32 6.60 -3.91
CA ILE A 449 33.40 6.11 -2.88
C ILE A 449 33.56 7.00 -1.66
N LYS A 450 32.46 7.63 -1.24
CA LYS A 450 32.37 8.50 -0.08
C LYS A 450 31.51 7.84 0.99
N VAL A 451 32.09 7.66 2.17
CA VAL A 451 31.45 7.05 3.33
C VAL A 451 31.21 8.11 4.39
N TYR A 452 29.98 8.33 4.77
CA TYR A 452 29.57 9.32 5.77
C TYR A 452 29.52 8.66 7.16
N GLY A 453 30.34 9.14 8.09
CA GLY A 453 30.38 8.65 9.46
C GLY A 453 29.18 9.02 10.31
N GLU A 454 29.11 8.49 11.53
CA GLU A 454 28.04 8.73 12.49
C GLU A 454 27.88 10.22 12.83
N THR A 455 28.98 10.93 12.97
CA THR A 455 28.99 12.37 13.23
C THR A 455 29.04 13.17 11.92
N GLU A 456 28.26 14.26 11.86
CA GLU A 456 28.23 15.14 10.70
C GLU A 456 29.63 15.76 10.44
N GLY A 457 30.02 15.80 9.15
CA GLY A 457 31.35 16.28 8.73
C GLY A 457 32.46 15.24 8.86
N VAL A 458 32.21 14.07 9.40
CA VAL A 458 33.16 12.95 9.39
C VAL A 458 32.92 12.07 8.15
N GLU A 459 33.95 11.99 7.30
CA GLU A 459 33.85 11.31 6.00
C GLU A 459 35.12 10.52 5.68
N GLN A 460 34.96 9.41 4.97
CA GLN A 460 36.05 8.64 4.38
C GLN A 460 35.89 8.66 2.86
N TYR A 461 36.98 9.02 2.15
CA TYR A 461 37.03 9.05 0.69
C TYR A 461 38.00 8.01 0.16
N THR A 462 37.61 7.31 -0.90
CA THR A 462 38.50 6.42 -1.63
C THR A 462 38.22 6.56 -3.14
N SER A 463 39.20 7.08 -3.88
CA SER A 463 39.09 7.27 -5.33
C SER A 463 39.08 5.92 -6.05
N MET A 464 38.19 5.76 -7.04
CA MET A 464 38.16 4.60 -7.91
C MET A 464 39.19 4.77 -9.04
N THR A 465 40.10 3.82 -9.13
CA THR A 465 41.15 3.76 -10.17
C THR A 465 41.01 2.55 -11.09
N SER A 466 40.03 1.69 -10.81
CA SER A 466 39.72 0.48 -11.57
C SER A 466 38.20 0.30 -11.65
N ASP A 467 37.75 -0.66 -12.43
CA ASP A 467 36.35 -1.06 -12.58
C ASP A 467 35.77 -1.75 -11.33
N CYS A 468 36.61 -2.12 -10.36
CA CYS A 468 36.17 -2.70 -9.10
C CYS A 468 36.95 -2.08 -7.94
N LEU A 469 36.22 -1.68 -6.89
CA LEU A 469 36.81 -1.14 -5.67
C LEU A 469 36.08 -1.68 -4.45
N GLU A 470 36.85 -2.25 -3.50
CA GLU A 470 36.40 -2.59 -2.16
C GLU A 470 36.95 -1.57 -1.16
N VAL A 471 36.07 -1.02 -0.33
CA VAL A 471 36.41 -0.05 0.71
C VAL A 471 36.05 -0.61 2.07
N THR A 472 37.06 -0.79 2.94
CA THR A 472 36.85 -1.16 4.33
C THR A 472 36.47 0.07 5.15
N PHE A 473 35.46 -0.05 6.00
CA PHE A 473 35.03 1.02 6.92
C PHE A 473 36.01 1.19 8.06
N ASP A 474 36.53 2.41 8.22
CA ASP A 474 37.41 2.76 9.34
C ASP A 474 36.57 3.17 10.57
N SER A 475 36.25 2.20 11.42
CA SER A 475 35.45 2.45 12.63
C SER A 475 36.09 3.44 13.60
N SER A 476 37.43 3.57 13.60
CA SER A 476 38.14 4.56 14.45
C SER A 476 37.85 6.00 14.02
N LYS A 477 37.49 6.19 12.75
CA LYS A 477 37.15 7.47 12.15
C LYS A 477 35.65 7.69 12.04
N LEU A 478 34.91 6.66 11.59
CA LEU A 478 33.50 6.77 11.23
C LEU A 478 32.54 6.65 12.43
N GLY A 479 33.00 6.14 13.58
CA GLY A 479 32.16 5.83 14.75
C GLY A 479 31.58 4.41 14.69
N ASN A 480 30.40 4.21 15.26
CA ASN A 480 29.73 2.89 15.31
C ASN A 480 28.77 2.65 14.12
N LYS A 481 28.45 3.71 13.38
CA LYS A 481 27.51 3.66 12.25
C LYS A 481 28.05 4.45 11.07
N VAL A 482 27.75 3.96 9.89
CA VAL A 482 27.85 4.71 8.64
C VAL A 482 26.45 5.20 8.29
N ARG A 483 26.28 6.53 8.16
CA ARG A 483 25.00 7.13 7.83
C ARG A 483 24.57 6.83 6.40
N ARG A 484 25.53 6.87 5.46
CA ARG A 484 25.33 6.51 4.04
C ARG A 484 26.65 6.25 3.34
N VAL A 485 26.56 5.60 2.19
CA VAL A 485 27.67 5.41 1.25
C VAL A 485 27.22 5.90 -0.13
N THR A 486 28.04 6.76 -0.75
CA THR A 486 27.76 7.29 -2.08
C THR A 486 28.91 7.05 -3.05
N LEU A 487 28.59 7.07 -4.35
CA LEU A 487 29.56 7.17 -5.43
C LEU A 487 29.50 8.59 -5.98
N GLN A 488 30.53 9.42 -5.68
CA GLN A 488 30.59 10.84 -6.03
C GLN A 488 31.40 11.05 -7.31
N CYS A 489 30.88 11.90 -8.21
CA CYS A 489 31.57 12.33 -9.42
C CYS A 489 32.23 13.71 -9.20
N SER A 490 33.50 13.87 -9.59
CA SER A 490 34.27 15.13 -9.48
C SER A 490 34.29 15.94 -10.77
N LEU A 491 33.79 15.41 -11.87
CA LEU A 491 33.76 16.10 -13.18
C LEU A 491 32.70 17.20 -13.19
N ASP A 492 32.96 18.28 -13.90
CA ASP A 492 32.07 19.43 -14.07
C ASP A 492 31.22 19.35 -15.37
N THR A 493 31.28 18.22 -16.05
CA THR A 493 30.51 17.90 -17.26
C THR A 493 29.65 16.69 -17.02
N GLU A 494 28.62 16.51 -17.84
CA GLU A 494 27.84 15.29 -17.84
C GLU A 494 28.74 14.06 -17.98
N TYR A 495 28.54 13.07 -17.11
CA TYR A 495 29.34 11.87 -17.08
C TYR A 495 28.44 10.63 -16.87
N CYS A 496 28.60 9.64 -17.76
CA CYS A 496 27.79 8.44 -17.74
C CYS A 496 28.65 7.21 -17.40
N ILE A 497 28.11 6.36 -16.51
CA ILE A 497 28.72 5.07 -16.15
C ILE A 497 27.64 4.00 -15.99
N THR A 498 28.08 2.75 -15.95
CA THR A 498 27.20 1.65 -15.53
C THR A 498 27.76 0.98 -14.28
N ILE A 499 26.97 0.95 -13.21
CA ILE A 499 27.27 0.17 -12.01
C ILE A 499 26.72 -1.24 -12.25
N LYS A 500 27.62 -2.23 -12.33
CA LYS A 500 27.25 -3.65 -12.47
C LYS A 500 26.78 -4.24 -11.15
N ARG A 501 27.45 -3.87 -10.06
CA ARG A 501 27.17 -4.41 -8.75
C ARG A 501 27.61 -3.45 -7.65
N ALA A 502 26.79 -3.30 -6.65
CA ALA A 502 27.12 -2.66 -5.37
C ALA A 502 26.75 -3.62 -4.25
N VAL A 503 27.65 -3.87 -3.30
CA VAL A 503 27.37 -4.75 -2.16
C VAL A 503 27.91 -4.19 -0.87
N LEU A 504 27.19 -4.40 0.22
CA LEU A 504 27.71 -4.31 1.58
C LEU A 504 28.38 -5.64 1.95
N ILE A 505 29.50 -5.56 2.63
CA ILE A 505 30.28 -6.74 3.04
C ILE A 505 30.13 -6.92 4.55
N ARG A 506 29.52 -8.01 4.97
CA ARG A 506 29.40 -8.38 6.39
C ARG A 506 30.75 -8.79 6.98
N LYS A 507 30.86 -8.76 8.31
CA LYS A 507 32.09 -9.19 9.02
C LYS A 507 32.46 -10.64 8.77
N ASP A 508 31.52 -11.52 8.52
CA ASP A 508 31.73 -12.92 8.15
C ASP A 508 32.18 -13.10 6.68
N GLY A 509 32.14 -12.04 5.88
CA GLY A 509 32.52 -12.05 4.46
C GLY A 509 31.34 -12.22 3.52
N THR A 510 30.12 -12.40 4.00
CA THR A 510 28.92 -12.45 3.17
C THR A 510 28.69 -11.11 2.49
N GLU A 511 28.37 -11.12 1.20
CA GLU A 511 28.03 -9.94 0.41
C GLU A 511 26.52 -9.77 0.36
N GLU A 512 26.04 -8.57 0.62
CA GLU A 512 24.64 -8.19 0.54
C GLU A 512 24.46 -7.18 -0.59
N ILE A 513 23.72 -7.58 -1.64
CA ILE A 513 23.50 -6.75 -2.84
C ILE A 513 22.70 -5.52 -2.48
N GLN A 514 23.15 -4.39 -3.01
CA GLN A 514 22.53 -3.08 -2.84
C GLN A 514 22.01 -2.55 -4.17
N CYS A 515 20.97 -1.72 -4.11
CA CYS A 515 20.38 -1.09 -5.29
C CYS A 515 20.68 0.40 -5.28
N PRO A 516 21.64 0.88 -6.09
CA PRO A 516 21.93 2.29 -6.24
C PRO A 516 20.71 3.13 -6.63
N THR A 517 20.57 4.29 -6.01
CA THR A 517 19.48 5.24 -6.29
C THR A 517 20.03 6.65 -6.50
N SER A 518 19.26 7.49 -7.20
CA SER A 518 19.55 8.92 -7.34
C SER A 518 19.59 9.57 -5.96
N PHE A 519 20.62 10.40 -5.71
CA PHE A 519 20.75 11.13 -4.46
C PHE A 519 20.85 12.63 -4.70
N TRP A 520 21.88 13.08 -5.44
CA TRP A 520 22.05 14.49 -5.76
C TRP A 520 22.72 14.69 -7.12
N GLY A 521 22.06 15.45 -8.01
CA GLY A 521 22.59 15.83 -9.32
C GLY A 521 22.88 14.65 -10.26
N CYS A 522 22.21 13.53 -10.11
CA CYS A 522 22.35 12.38 -10.97
C CYS A 522 21.02 11.65 -11.20
N ASP A 523 20.95 10.94 -12.33
CA ASP A 523 19.88 10.01 -12.65
C ASP A 523 20.40 8.58 -12.62
N VAL A 524 19.63 7.66 -12.04
CA VAL A 524 19.94 6.24 -11.97
C VAL A 524 18.83 5.45 -12.62
N LEU A 525 19.15 4.67 -13.64
CA LEU A 525 18.22 3.86 -14.40
C LEU A 525 18.62 2.38 -14.29
N LEU A 526 17.70 1.55 -13.76
CA LEU A 526 17.87 0.09 -13.74
C LEU A 526 17.88 -0.47 -15.16
N GLN A 527 18.87 -1.31 -15.47
CA GLN A 527 19.03 -2.04 -16.73
C GLN A 527 19.01 -3.55 -16.43
N LYS A 528 18.18 -4.27 -17.15
CA LYS A 528 18.07 -5.75 -17.09
C LYS A 528 18.86 -6.40 -18.19
#